data_1ac70d1f73440eef5a360df40ba997f3
#
_entry.id   1ac70d1f73440eef5a360df40ba997f3
#
_cell.length_a   1.000
_cell.length_b   1.000
_cell.length_c   1.000
_cell.angle_alpha   90.00
_cell.angle_beta   90.00
_cell.angle_gamma   90.00
#
_symmetry.space_group_name_H-M   'P 1'
#
loop_
_entity.id
_entity.type
_entity.pdbx_description
1 polymer ?
#
loop_
_entity_poly.entity_id
_entity_poly.type
_entity_poly.pdbx_seq_one_letter_code
_entity_poly.pdbx_strand_id
1 'polypeptide(L)'
;MSIKPDRTVVTEVDLAVQRQVFDRLTSEFPDHALVGEEDESAARLSPRLPGYAWVVDPIDGTRNYAVGFPCFATSIALLEDGSPVVGVVAEHVSGQVFSARLGGGVTLDGRPVRVSEGEGFRKKLIGIPTSMDAVTQRVVVGWFQRDDLILRNTGSAAYHLALVASGALNAAYGFQCKIWDIAAGALLVFEAGGRMTALDGAALFPWQPGDAPDRNLPSLAAAPRLHEALIQDFRD
;
A
#
# COMPACT_ATOMS: atom_id res chain seq x y z
N MET A 1 7.75 18.00 14.04
CA MET A 1 6.43 17.37 13.84
C MET A 1 5.41 18.47 13.62
N SER A 2 4.65 18.41 12.56
CA SER A 2 3.54 19.31 12.24
C SER A 2 2.30 18.51 11.80
N ILE A 3 1.16 19.18 11.67
CA ILE A 3 -0.10 18.58 11.23
C ILE A 3 -0.44 19.22 9.89
N LYS A 4 -0.65 18.40 8.85
CA LYS A 4 -1.07 18.85 7.52
C LYS A 4 -2.53 19.37 7.55
N PRO A 5 -2.99 20.12 6.53
CA PRO A 5 -4.38 20.61 6.45
C PRO A 5 -5.44 19.50 6.53
N ASP A 6 -5.13 18.31 6.03
CA ASP A 6 -5.99 17.11 6.10
C ASP A 6 -5.93 16.38 7.45
N ARG A 7 -5.23 16.95 8.45
CA ARG A 7 -4.99 16.42 9.80
C ARG A 7 -4.05 15.21 9.86
N THR A 8 -3.33 14.89 8.80
CA THR A 8 -2.24 13.90 8.87
C THR A 8 -1.01 14.51 9.56
N VAL A 9 -0.15 13.64 10.09
CA VAL A 9 1.08 14.03 10.77
C VAL A 9 2.22 13.97 9.75
N VAL A 10 3.08 14.97 9.78
CA VAL A 10 4.36 14.95 9.06
C VAL A 10 5.49 15.26 10.02
N THR A 11 6.61 14.61 9.86
CA THR A 11 7.83 14.88 10.62
C THR A 11 8.92 15.43 9.70
N GLU A 12 9.96 16.01 10.28
CA GLU A 12 11.14 16.46 9.53
C GLU A 12 11.86 15.27 8.84
N VAL A 13 11.65 14.07 9.38
CA VAL A 13 12.24 12.84 8.83
C VAL A 13 11.54 12.42 7.55
N ASP A 14 10.20 12.51 7.48
CA ASP A 14 9.46 12.24 6.24
C ASP A 14 10.00 13.09 5.09
N LEU A 15 10.13 14.40 5.32
CA LEU A 15 10.67 15.34 4.33
C LEU A 15 12.13 15.04 3.96
N ALA A 16 12.95 14.66 4.94
CA ALA A 16 14.36 14.35 4.70
C ALA A 16 14.52 13.05 3.89
N VAL A 17 13.77 12.01 4.23
CA VAL A 17 13.77 10.73 3.51
C VAL A 17 13.27 10.92 2.07
N GLN A 18 12.13 11.61 1.87
CA GLN A 18 11.63 11.88 0.52
C GLN A 18 12.66 12.63 -0.32
N ARG A 19 13.29 13.67 0.24
CA ARG A 19 14.33 14.42 -0.48
C ARG A 19 15.50 13.54 -0.89
N GLN A 20 16.04 12.73 0.01
CA GLN A 20 17.15 11.82 -0.30
C GLN A 20 16.79 10.82 -1.39
N VAL A 21 15.59 10.23 -1.34
CA VAL A 21 15.09 9.30 -2.36
C VAL A 21 14.96 10.02 -3.70
N PHE A 22 14.35 11.21 -3.72
CA PHE A 22 14.14 11.99 -4.95
C PHE A 22 15.46 12.45 -5.57
N ASP A 23 16.42 12.94 -4.77
CA ASP A 23 17.75 13.35 -5.25
C ASP A 23 18.46 12.17 -5.93
N ARG A 24 18.37 10.98 -5.34
CA ARG A 24 18.96 9.76 -5.91
C ARG A 24 18.26 9.36 -7.21
N LEU A 25 16.93 9.31 -7.21
CA LEU A 25 16.15 8.93 -8.39
C LEU A 25 16.33 9.91 -9.54
N THR A 26 16.34 11.22 -9.27
CA THR A 26 16.59 12.25 -10.29
C THR A 26 17.99 12.14 -10.90
N SER A 27 18.98 11.81 -10.08
CA SER A 27 20.35 11.63 -10.56
C SER A 27 20.51 10.42 -11.47
N GLU A 28 19.81 9.33 -11.20
CA GLU A 28 19.90 8.08 -11.98
C GLU A 28 18.89 8.00 -13.13
N PHE A 29 17.73 8.63 -12.96
CA PHE A 29 16.60 8.57 -13.89
C PHE A 29 16.03 9.99 -14.15
N PRO A 30 16.79 10.88 -14.81
CA PRO A 30 16.42 12.30 -14.94
C PRO A 30 15.13 12.54 -15.75
N ASP A 31 14.73 11.59 -16.59
CA ASP A 31 13.53 11.67 -17.43
C ASP A 31 12.28 11.06 -16.78
N HIS A 32 12.42 10.44 -15.58
CA HIS A 32 11.29 9.86 -14.88
C HIS A 32 10.56 10.93 -14.05
N ALA A 33 9.23 10.85 -14.01
CA ALA A 33 8.43 11.66 -13.10
C ALA A 33 8.58 11.17 -11.65
N LEU A 34 8.37 12.07 -10.69
CA LEU A 34 8.40 11.77 -9.26
C LEU A 34 7.07 12.17 -8.62
N VAL A 35 6.50 11.31 -7.79
CA VAL A 35 5.27 11.54 -7.02
C VAL A 35 5.55 11.14 -5.58
N GLY A 36 5.39 12.04 -4.64
CA GLY A 36 5.62 11.78 -3.21
C GLY A 36 4.48 12.27 -2.34
N GLU A 37 4.32 11.66 -1.17
CA GLU A 37 3.32 12.08 -0.20
C GLU A 37 3.57 13.50 0.31
N GLU A 38 4.84 13.87 0.50
CA GLU A 38 5.25 15.12 1.14
C GLU A 38 5.45 16.27 0.14
N ASP A 39 4.88 16.17 -1.05
CA ASP A 39 4.98 17.18 -2.07
C ASP A 39 3.77 18.13 -2.03
N GLU A 40 3.94 19.34 -1.46
CA GLU A 40 2.92 20.38 -1.49
C GLU A 40 2.56 20.82 -2.93
N SER A 41 3.40 20.46 -3.88
CA SER A 41 3.22 20.72 -5.30
C SER A 41 2.79 19.48 -6.08
N ALA A 42 1.88 18.65 -5.54
CA ALA A 42 1.26 17.54 -6.29
C ALA A 42 0.77 17.98 -7.71
N ALA A 43 0.62 19.27 -7.92
CA ALA A 43 0.41 19.91 -9.22
C ALA A 43 1.62 19.89 -10.16
N ARG A 44 2.86 19.62 -9.67
CA ARG A 44 4.06 19.61 -10.53
C ARG A 44 4.31 18.30 -11.23
N LEU A 45 3.64 17.24 -10.77
CA LEU A 45 3.87 15.89 -11.25
C LEU A 45 2.59 15.28 -11.80
N SER A 46 1.92 16.00 -12.69
CA SER A 46 1.16 15.27 -13.70
C SER A 46 2.19 14.39 -14.41
N PRO A 47 2.24 13.07 -14.15
CA PRO A 47 3.17 12.23 -14.86
C PRO A 47 2.93 12.51 -16.34
N ARG A 48 4.00 12.77 -17.10
CA ARG A 48 3.90 12.77 -18.54
C ARG A 48 3.68 11.34 -18.98
N LEU A 49 2.47 10.82 -18.77
CA LEU A 49 2.09 9.55 -19.34
C LEU A 49 1.84 9.76 -20.86
N PRO A 50 2.34 8.87 -21.70
CA PRO A 50 3.08 7.65 -21.40
C PRO A 50 4.49 7.90 -20.88
N GLY A 51 5.00 7.01 -20.00
CA GLY A 51 6.37 7.06 -19.47
C GLY A 51 6.50 6.48 -18.07
N TYR A 52 7.64 6.75 -17.44
CA TYR A 52 7.98 6.24 -16.13
C TYR A 52 7.71 7.27 -15.03
N ALA A 53 7.14 6.82 -13.92
CA ALA A 53 6.91 7.63 -12.71
C ALA A 53 7.28 6.84 -11.45
N TRP A 54 8.14 7.41 -10.60
CA TRP A 54 8.38 6.91 -9.25
C TRP A 54 7.32 7.45 -8.30
N VAL A 55 6.78 6.58 -7.48
CA VAL A 55 5.79 6.91 -6.45
C VAL A 55 6.37 6.53 -5.11
N VAL A 56 6.45 7.48 -4.17
CA VAL A 56 7.17 7.33 -2.91
C VAL A 56 6.31 7.77 -1.73
N ASP A 57 6.17 6.89 -0.76
CA ASP A 57 5.80 7.23 0.61
C ASP A 57 7.04 7.09 1.48
N PRO A 58 7.58 8.17 2.03
CA PRO A 58 8.80 8.13 2.83
C PRO A 58 8.62 7.37 4.14
N ILE A 59 7.47 7.54 4.82
CA ILE A 59 7.16 6.87 6.09
C ILE A 59 5.66 6.58 6.17
N ASP A 60 5.20 5.49 5.54
CA ASP A 60 3.85 4.97 5.79
C ASP A 60 3.73 4.53 7.25
N GLY A 61 2.79 5.14 7.95
CA GLY A 61 2.67 5.03 9.39
C GLY A 61 3.38 6.16 10.16
N THR A 62 3.43 7.39 9.63
CA THR A 62 4.05 8.57 10.26
C THR A 62 3.61 8.78 11.71
N ARG A 63 2.34 8.52 12.03
CA ARG A 63 1.84 8.60 13.41
C ARG A 63 2.54 7.57 14.32
N ASN A 64 2.72 6.34 13.84
CA ASN A 64 3.42 5.29 14.58
C ASN A 64 4.86 5.72 14.84
N TYR A 65 5.55 6.18 13.79
CA TYR A 65 6.90 6.72 13.91
C TYR A 65 6.99 7.85 14.96
N ALA A 66 6.08 8.82 14.90
CA ALA A 66 6.07 10.00 15.76
C ALA A 66 5.89 9.66 17.27
N VAL A 67 5.18 8.57 17.59
CA VAL A 67 4.95 8.13 18.97
C VAL A 67 5.83 6.95 19.41
N GLY A 68 6.73 6.47 18.53
CA GLY A 68 7.59 5.32 18.81
C GLY A 68 6.87 3.97 18.78
N PHE A 69 5.70 3.87 18.12
CA PHE A 69 5.05 2.58 17.93
C PHE A 69 5.78 1.81 16.81
N PRO A 70 6.21 0.54 17.06
CA PRO A 70 7.15 -0.15 16.18
C PRO A 70 6.48 -0.78 14.94
N CYS A 71 5.89 0.04 14.08
CA CYS A 71 5.30 -0.41 12.83
C CYS A 71 5.18 0.76 11.84
N PHE A 72 6.17 0.91 10.96
CA PHE A 72 6.19 1.90 9.88
C PHE A 72 7.15 1.47 8.78
N ALA A 73 6.90 1.91 7.55
CA ALA A 73 7.62 1.43 6.38
C ALA A 73 7.87 2.56 5.37
N THR A 74 8.89 2.43 4.53
CA THR A 74 9.03 3.20 3.29
C THR A 74 8.46 2.39 2.13
N SER A 75 7.65 3.02 1.28
CA SER A 75 7.05 2.42 0.08
C SER A 75 7.56 3.14 -1.16
N ILE A 76 8.13 2.39 -2.12
CA ILE A 76 8.65 2.94 -3.38
C ILE A 76 8.15 2.08 -4.53
N ALA A 77 7.52 2.68 -5.52
CA ALA A 77 7.10 2.01 -6.75
C ALA A 77 7.60 2.74 -7.99
N LEU A 78 7.90 1.99 -9.04
CA LEU A 78 8.04 2.51 -10.40
C LEU A 78 6.78 2.13 -11.17
N LEU A 79 6.12 3.11 -11.74
CA LEU A 79 5.04 2.93 -12.70
C LEU A 79 5.58 3.08 -14.12
N GLU A 80 5.16 2.20 -15.03
CA GLU A 80 5.29 2.33 -16.48
C GLU A 80 3.88 2.48 -17.04
N ASP A 81 3.62 3.60 -17.73
CA ASP A 81 2.30 3.94 -18.28
C ASP A 81 1.14 3.77 -17.26
N GLY A 82 1.42 4.17 -16.01
CA GLY A 82 0.48 4.11 -14.90
C GLY A 82 0.35 2.75 -14.22
N SER A 83 1.03 1.69 -14.70
CA SER A 83 1.02 0.36 -14.09
C SER A 83 2.29 0.11 -13.27
N PRO A 84 2.21 -0.45 -12.06
CA PRO A 84 3.39 -0.71 -11.25
C PRO A 84 4.22 -1.85 -11.85
N VAL A 85 5.53 -1.57 -12.10
CA VAL A 85 6.49 -2.52 -12.68
C VAL A 85 7.65 -2.86 -11.74
N VAL A 86 7.94 -2.01 -10.75
CA VAL A 86 8.83 -2.29 -9.63
C VAL A 86 8.15 -1.83 -8.35
N GLY A 87 8.28 -2.60 -7.28
CA GLY A 87 7.74 -2.25 -5.97
C GLY A 87 8.65 -2.72 -4.84
N VAL A 88 8.88 -1.82 -3.88
CA VAL A 88 9.65 -2.12 -2.65
C VAL A 88 8.91 -1.56 -1.46
N VAL A 89 8.75 -2.37 -0.42
CA VAL A 89 8.30 -1.94 0.92
C VAL A 89 9.35 -2.37 1.93
N ALA A 90 9.96 -1.40 2.62
CA ALA A 90 10.95 -1.64 3.65
C ALA A 90 10.36 -1.31 5.02
N GLU A 91 10.14 -2.31 5.86
CA GLU A 91 9.70 -2.14 7.24
C GLU A 91 10.93 -1.88 8.14
N HIS A 92 10.91 -0.78 8.89
CA HIS A 92 12.13 -0.25 9.51
C HIS A 92 12.47 -0.85 10.87
N VAL A 93 11.54 -1.45 11.57
CA VAL A 93 11.78 -1.97 12.93
C VAL A 93 12.39 -3.36 12.91
N SER A 94 11.85 -4.25 12.08
CA SER A 94 12.41 -5.59 11.87
C SER A 94 13.51 -5.62 10.80
N GLY A 95 13.60 -4.57 9.97
CA GLY A 95 14.50 -4.48 8.83
C GLY A 95 14.08 -5.33 7.63
N GLN A 96 12.84 -5.80 7.59
CA GLN A 96 12.30 -6.59 6.49
C GLN A 96 12.17 -5.77 5.19
N VAL A 97 12.62 -6.33 4.08
CA VAL A 97 12.50 -5.72 2.75
C VAL A 97 11.73 -6.65 1.81
N PHE A 98 10.55 -6.17 1.40
CA PHE A 98 9.73 -6.83 0.39
C PHE A 98 10.00 -6.17 -0.96
N SER A 99 10.26 -6.95 -2.00
CA SER A 99 10.52 -6.43 -3.33
C SER A 99 9.91 -7.29 -4.42
N ALA A 100 9.42 -6.63 -5.47
CA ALA A 100 8.89 -7.28 -6.67
C ALA A 100 9.27 -6.49 -7.92
N ARG A 101 9.31 -7.19 -9.05
CA ARG A 101 9.27 -6.62 -10.39
C ARG A 101 8.24 -7.37 -11.22
N LEU A 102 7.62 -6.68 -12.15
CA LEU A 102 6.61 -7.27 -13.04
C LEU A 102 7.16 -8.52 -13.76
N GLY A 103 6.47 -9.66 -13.61
CA GLY A 103 6.85 -10.97 -14.14
C GLY A 103 8.07 -11.59 -13.46
N GLY A 104 8.58 -11.01 -12.38
CA GLY A 104 9.76 -11.50 -11.66
C GLY A 104 9.46 -12.19 -10.32
N GLY A 105 8.19 -12.20 -9.92
CA GLY A 105 7.78 -12.65 -8.60
C GLY A 105 8.11 -11.65 -7.49
N VAL A 106 7.84 -12.06 -6.25
CA VAL A 106 8.05 -11.26 -5.05
C VAL A 106 8.97 -11.97 -4.07
N THR A 107 9.78 -11.20 -3.35
CA THR A 107 10.67 -11.72 -2.31
C THR A 107 10.52 -10.93 -1.00
N LEU A 108 10.75 -11.62 0.12
CA LEU A 108 11.03 -11.05 1.43
C LEU A 108 12.49 -11.37 1.77
N ASP A 109 13.33 -10.34 1.92
CA ASP A 109 14.77 -10.47 2.17
C ASP A 109 15.46 -11.42 1.17
N GLY A 110 15.09 -11.29 -0.12
CA GLY A 110 15.60 -12.11 -1.21
C GLY A 110 15.03 -13.53 -1.29
N ARG A 111 14.14 -13.94 -0.38
CA ARG A 111 13.50 -15.25 -0.41
C ARG A 111 12.13 -15.17 -1.05
N PRO A 112 11.80 -16.01 -2.05
CA PRO A 112 10.48 -16.00 -2.67
C PRO A 112 9.37 -16.25 -1.66
N VAL A 113 8.28 -15.46 -1.78
CA VAL A 113 7.09 -15.58 -0.95
C VAL A 113 5.84 -15.58 -1.83
N ARG A 114 4.69 -15.89 -1.25
CA ARG A 114 3.39 -15.90 -1.93
C ARG A 114 2.24 -15.61 -0.97
N VAL A 115 1.11 -15.19 -1.49
CA VAL A 115 -0.13 -15.04 -0.72
C VAL A 115 -0.59 -16.37 -0.14
N SER A 116 -1.41 -16.33 0.93
CA SER A 116 -1.99 -17.48 1.58
C SER A 116 -3.52 -17.38 1.62
N GLU A 117 -4.20 -18.45 1.23
CA GLU A 117 -5.66 -18.61 1.42
C GLU A 117 -6.04 -18.90 2.90
N GLY A 118 -5.04 -19.04 3.77
CA GLY A 118 -5.22 -19.36 5.18
C GLY A 118 -5.34 -20.86 5.45
N GLU A 119 -4.74 -21.69 4.58
CA GLU A 119 -4.70 -23.14 4.78
C GLU A 119 -3.98 -23.49 6.09
N GLY A 120 -4.51 -24.45 6.80
CA GLY A 120 -3.90 -24.94 8.05
C GLY A 120 -4.27 -24.14 9.30
N PHE A 121 -4.90 -22.98 9.17
CA PHE A 121 -5.38 -22.20 10.31
C PHE A 121 -6.91 -22.06 10.29
N ARG A 122 -7.53 -22.20 11.46
CA ARG A 122 -8.99 -22.03 11.60
C ARG A 122 -9.41 -20.58 11.32
N LYS A 123 -8.56 -19.60 11.66
CA LYS A 123 -8.87 -18.18 11.56
C LYS A 123 -7.91 -17.50 10.61
N LYS A 124 -8.43 -16.59 9.79
CA LYS A 124 -7.69 -15.78 8.85
C LYS A 124 -7.37 -14.41 9.46
N LEU A 125 -6.17 -13.91 9.25
CA LEU A 125 -5.71 -12.61 9.73
C LEU A 125 -6.01 -11.56 8.65
N ILE A 126 -6.77 -10.53 9.03
CA ILE A 126 -7.20 -9.46 8.13
C ILE A 126 -6.64 -8.13 8.64
N GLY A 127 -5.85 -7.46 7.81
CA GLY A 127 -5.43 -6.08 8.03
C GLY A 127 -6.60 -5.11 7.82
N ILE A 128 -6.81 -4.19 8.75
CA ILE A 128 -7.87 -3.17 8.68
C ILE A 128 -7.28 -1.77 8.84
N PRO A 129 -7.88 -0.72 8.23
CA PRO A 129 -7.38 0.64 8.33
C PRO A 129 -7.68 1.27 9.70
N THR A 130 -6.97 2.36 10.00
CA THR A 130 -7.16 3.13 11.24
C THR A 130 -8.46 3.94 11.21
N SER A 131 -8.89 4.39 10.04
CA SER A 131 -10.11 5.17 9.85
C SER A 131 -10.95 4.56 8.73
N MET A 132 -12.26 4.74 8.78
CA MET A 132 -13.22 4.30 7.79
C MET A 132 -14.52 5.11 7.92
N ASP A 133 -15.32 5.14 6.87
CA ASP A 133 -16.63 5.75 6.91
C ASP A 133 -17.67 4.84 7.60
N ALA A 134 -18.89 5.36 7.80
CA ALA A 134 -19.94 4.63 8.49
C ALA A 134 -20.42 3.36 7.74
N VAL A 135 -20.24 3.31 6.41
CA VAL A 135 -20.63 2.17 5.58
C VAL A 135 -19.63 1.04 5.77
N THR A 136 -18.35 1.32 5.51
CA THR A 136 -17.28 0.34 5.63
C THR A 136 -17.03 -0.07 7.08
N GLN A 137 -17.34 0.82 8.06
CA GLN A 137 -17.30 0.46 9.47
C GLN A 137 -18.27 -0.67 9.80
N ARG A 138 -19.48 -0.69 9.21
CA ARG A 138 -20.44 -1.79 9.42
C ARG A 138 -19.89 -3.13 8.94
N VAL A 139 -19.20 -3.14 7.79
CA VAL A 139 -18.54 -4.35 7.27
C VAL A 139 -17.50 -4.86 8.27
N VAL A 140 -16.63 -3.97 8.75
CA VAL A 140 -15.56 -4.35 9.69
C VAL A 140 -16.14 -4.81 11.03
N VAL A 141 -17.23 -4.18 11.53
CA VAL A 141 -17.95 -4.65 12.73
C VAL A 141 -18.52 -6.05 12.50
N GLY A 142 -19.09 -6.33 11.32
CA GLY A 142 -19.52 -7.67 10.93
C GLY A 142 -18.37 -8.69 10.95
N TRP A 143 -17.19 -8.28 10.47
CA TRP A 143 -15.99 -9.14 10.53
C TRP A 143 -15.52 -9.45 11.95
N PHE A 144 -15.65 -8.51 12.90
CA PHE A 144 -15.36 -8.77 14.32
C PHE A 144 -16.27 -9.86 14.93
N GLN A 145 -17.48 -10.04 14.40
CA GLN A 145 -18.45 -11.04 14.86
C GLN A 145 -18.22 -12.43 14.25
N ARG A 146 -17.36 -12.52 13.24
CA ARG A 146 -17.05 -13.79 12.56
C ARG A 146 -16.02 -14.61 13.34
N ASP A 147 -16.32 -15.86 13.58
CA ASP A 147 -15.42 -16.80 14.27
C ASP A 147 -14.21 -17.25 13.44
N ASP A 148 -14.25 -17.02 12.11
CA ASP A 148 -13.20 -17.42 11.19
C ASP A 148 -12.20 -16.27 10.87
N LEU A 149 -12.38 -15.06 11.44
CA LEU A 149 -11.51 -13.91 11.21
C LEU A 149 -10.82 -13.41 12.50
N ILE A 150 -9.64 -12.84 12.33
CA ILE A 150 -8.91 -12.08 13.36
C ILE A 150 -8.44 -10.78 12.71
N LEU A 151 -8.88 -9.65 13.25
CA LEU A 151 -8.53 -8.35 12.68
C LEU A 151 -7.25 -7.79 13.29
N ARG A 152 -6.47 -7.10 12.47
CA ARG A 152 -5.23 -6.42 12.85
C ARG A 152 -5.21 -5.01 12.27
N ASN A 153 -4.88 -4.04 13.10
CA ASN A 153 -4.58 -2.69 12.68
C ASN A 153 -3.14 -2.38 13.08
N THR A 154 -2.26 -2.22 12.11
CA THR A 154 -0.86 -1.88 12.36
C THR A 154 -0.58 -0.40 12.13
N GLY A 155 -1.50 0.32 11.47
CA GLY A 155 -1.35 1.75 11.17
C GLY A 155 -0.43 2.05 9.99
N SER A 156 -0.07 1.04 9.19
CA SER A 156 0.73 1.14 7.96
C SER A 156 0.04 0.34 6.86
N ALA A 157 -0.43 1.00 5.81
CA ALA A 157 -1.15 0.38 4.70
C ALA A 157 -0.20 -0.38 3.77
N ALA A 158 0.95 0.20 3.45
CA ALA A 158 1.96 -0.44 2.61
C ALA A 158 2.48 -1.73 3.27
N TYR A 159 2.70 -1.69 4.59
CA TYR A 159 3.14 -2.89 5.31
C TYR A 159 2.05 -3.96 5.37
N HIS A 160 0.76 -3.60 5.53
CA HIS A 160 -0.33 -4.57 5.40
C HIS A 160 -0.30 -5.30 4.05
N LEU A 161 -0.10 -4.58 2.94
CA LEU A 161 -0.03 -5.18 1.60
C LEU A 161 1.20 -6.09 1.45
N ALA A 162 2.34 -5.69 1.99
CA ALA A 162 3.54 -6.52 2.03
C ALA A 162 3.35 -7.81 2.85
N LEU A 163 2.64 -7.72 3.98
CA LEU A 163 2.26 -8.88 4.78
C LEU A 163 1.27 -9.80 4.05
N VAL A 164 0.35 -9.26 3.24
CA VAL A 164 -0.51 -10.07 2.37
C VAL A 164 0.31 -10.80 1.32
N ALA A 165 1.24 -10.10 0.66
CA ALA A 165 2.11 -10.70 -0.36
C ALA A 165 2.97 -11.84 0.19
N SER A 166 3.39 -11.75 1.46
CA SER A 166 4.16 -12.82 2.13
C SER A 166 3.31 -13.93 2.75
N GLY A 167 1.97 -13.79 2.74
CA GLY A 167 1.04 -14.74 3.38
C GLY A 167 0.95 -14.62 4.90
N ALA A 168 1.62 -13.65 5.52
CA ALA A 168 1.53 -13.37 6.96
C ALA A 168 0.16 -12.78 7.36
N LEU A 169 -0.42 -11.94 6.48
CA LEU A 169 -1.85 -11.61 6.49
C LEU A 169 -2.54 -12.34 5.35
N ASN A 170 -3.80 -12.73 5.54
CA ASN A 170 -4.58 -13.38 4.50
C ASN A 170 -5.29 -12.37 3.61
N ALA A 171 -5.65 -11.21 4.18
CA ALA A 171 -6.20 -10.07 3.44
C ALA A 171 -5.82 -8.75 4.11
N ALA A 172 -5.95 -7.65 3.35
CA ALA A 172 -5.88 -6.29 3.88
C ALA A 172 -6.95 -5.41 3.21
N TYR A 173 -7.69 -4.68 4.02
CA TYR A 173 -8.61 -3.64 3.61
C TYR A 173 -7.97 -2.27 3.88
N GLY A 174 -7.86 -1.44 2.84
CA GLY A 174 -7.43 -0.05 2.90
C GLY A 174 -8.60 0.90 2.63
N PHE A 175 -8.67 2.05 3.34
CA PHE A 175 -9.76 3.01 3.16
C PHE A 175 -9.30 4.36 2.61
N GLN A 176 -8.51 5.10 3.36
CA GLN A 176 -8.03 6.43 2.94
C GLN A 176 -6.62 6.36 2.31
N CYS A 177 -6.34 5.26 1.62
CA CYS A 177 -5.06 5.08 0.95
C CYS A 177 -4.95 5.96 -0.29
N LYS A 178 -3.74 6.43 -0.56
CA LYS A 178 -3.35 7.17 -1.76
C LYS A 178 -2.50 6.28 -2.66
N ILE A 179 -2.10 6.82 -3.81
CA ILE A 179 -1.28 6.05 -4.75
C ILE A 179 0.06 5.62 -4.13
N TRP A 180 0.67 6.44 -3.28
CA TRP A 180 1.95 6.15 -2.63
C TRP A 180 1.84 5.07 -1.56
N ASP A 181 0.69 4.93 -0.88
CA ASP A 181 0.43 3.85 0.08
C ASP A 181 0.30 2.48 -0.57
N ILE A 182 -0.20 2.45 -1.83
CA ILE A 182 -0.64 1.19 -2.44
C ILE A 182 0.16 0.72 -3.66
N ALA A 183 0.85 1.59 -4.38
CA ALA A 183 1.43 1.22 -5.67
C ALA A 183 2.47 0.10 -5.56
N ALA A 184 3.40 0.20 -4.61
CA ALA A 184 4.39 -0.86 -4.37
C ALA A 184 3.72 -2.13 -3.85
N GLY A 185 2.87 -2.00 -2.82
CA GLY A 185 2.15 -3.11 -2.21
C GLY A 185 1.25 -3.86 -3.19
N ALA A 186 0.61 -3.16 -4.13
CA ALA A 186 -0.20 -3.79 -5.18
C ALA A 186 0.63 -4.72 -6.06
N LEU A 187 1.80 -4.27 -6.52
CA LEU A 187 2.69 -5.14 -7.30
C LEU A 187 3.17 -6.34 -6.48
N LEU A 188 3.56 -6.12 -5.20
CA LEU A 188 3.93 -7.23 -4.32
C LEU A 188 2.81 -8.28 -4.26
N VAL A 189 1.56 -7.85 -4.08
CA VAL A 189 0.38 -8.75 -4.02
C VAL A 189 0.15 -9.45 -5.35
N PHE A 190 0.21 -8.75 -6.49
CA PHE A 190 0.01 -9.36 -7.81
C PHE A 190 1.09 -10.40 -8.12
N GLU A 191 2.35 -10.09 -7.90
CA GLU A 191 3.48 -10.99 -8.14
C GLU A 191 3.52 -12.17 -7.13
N ALA A 192 2.86 -12.05 -5.99
CA ALA A 192 2.63 -13.12 -5.03
C ALA A 192 1.47 -14.06 -5.41
N GLY A 193 0.78 -13.80 -6.53
CA GLY A 193 -0.40 -14.55 -6.95
C GLY A 193 -1.70 -14.11 -6.26
N GLY A 194 -1.70 -12.94 -5.62
CA GLY A 194 -2.88 -12.35 -4.99
C GLY A 194 -3.72 -11.51 -5.96
N ARG A 195 -4.79 -10.93 -5.41
CA ARG A 195 -5.68 -10.00 -6.08
C ARG A 195 -5.86 -8.75 -5.24
N MET A 196 -5.87 -7.59 -5.90
CA MET A 196 -6.20 -6.31 -5.27
C MET A 196 -7.11 -5.52 -6.20
N THR A 197 -8.23 -5.02 -5.67
CA THR A 197 -9.21 -4.21 -6.42
C THR A 197 -9.75 -3.08 -5.55
N ALA A 198 -10.40 -2.11 -6.17
CA ALA A 198 -11.33 -1.23 -5.47
C ALA A 198 -12.48 -2.05 -4.86
N LEU A 199 -13.24 -1.45 -3.92
CA LEU A 199 -14.30 -2.17 -3.19
C LEU A 199 -15.49 -2.56 -4.06
N ASP A 200 -15.68 -1.91 -5.20
CA ASP A 200 -16.66 -2.29 -6.24
C ASP A 200 -16.14 -3.42 -7.17
N GLY A 201 -14.88 -3.83 -7.00
CA GLY A 201 -14.21 -4.83 -7.81
C GLY A 201 -13.48 -4.27 -9.03
N ALA A 202 -13.50 -2.94 -9.25
CA ALA A 202 -12.78 -2.31 -10.36
C ALA A 202 -11.24 -2.41 -10.17
N ALA A 203 -10.52 -2.39 -11.29
CA ALA A 203 -9.07 -2.32 -11.28
C ALA A 203 -8.60 -0.96 -10.75
N LEU A 204 -7.53 -0.95 -9.93
CA LEU A 204 -6.90 0.25 -9.41
C LEU A 204 -5.84 0.82 -10.36
N PHE A 205 -5.30 -0.01 -11.23
CA PHE A 205 -4.27 0.31 -12.22
C PHE A 205 -4.73 -0.10 -13.62
N PRO A 206 -4.25 0.57 -14.68
CA PRO A 206 -3.27 1.64 -14.67
C PRO A 206 -3.84 2.94 -14.09
N TRP A 207 -2.98 3.67 -13.36
CA TRP A 207 -3.29 5.02 -12.91
C TRP A 207 -3.36 5.96 -14.13
N GLN A 208 -4.47 6.68 -14.29
CA GLN A 208 -4.75 7.41 -15.51
C GLN A 208 -4.13 8.82 -15.51
N PRO A 209 -3.77 9.36 -16.70
CA PRO A 209 -3.42 10.76 -16.81
C PRO A 209 -4.55 11.65 -16.29
N GLY A 210 -4.21 12.56 -15.36
CA GLY A 210 -5.19 13.45 -14.72
C GLY A 210 -5.82 12.92 -13.44
N ASP A 211 -5.54 11.66 -13.06
CA ASP A 211 -5.87 11.19 -11.72
C ASP A 211 -5.08 12.00 -10.67
N ALA A 212 -5.78 12.51 -9.67
CA ALA A 212 -5.13 13.22 -8.57
C ALA A 212 -4.36 12.22 -7.69
N PRO A 213 -3.04 12.46 -7.42
CA PRO A 213 -2.25 11.50 -6.64
C PRO A 213 -2.77 11.31 -5.22
N ASP A 214 -3.43 12.33 -4.66
CA ASP A 214 -4.02 12.34 -3.33
C ASP A 214 -5.49 11.85 -3.30
N ARG A 215 -6.00 11.35 -4.42
CA ARG A 215 -7.34 10.74 -4.45
C ARG A 215 -7.37 9.48 -3.56
N ASN A 216 -8.46 9.29 -2.81
CA ASN A 216 -8.64 8.07 -2.02
C ASN A 216 -8.84 6.84 -2.92
N LEU A 217 -8.16 5.75 -2.56
CA LEU A 217 -8.17 4.48 -3.25
C LEU A 217 -8.58 3.34 -2.28
N PRO A 218 -9.85 3.33 -1.82
CA PRO A 218 -10.32 2.26 -0.95
C PRO A 218 -10.21 0.93 -1.68
N SER A 219 -9.60 -0.07 -1.03
CA SER A 219 -9.20 -1.29 -1.71
C SER A 219 -9.19 -2.51 -0.81
N LEU A 220 -9.34 -3.68 -1.42
CA LEU A 220 -9.18 -4.98 -0.77
C LEU A 220 -8.11 -5.79 -1.50
N ALA A 221 -7.16 -6.33 -0.73
CA ALA A 221 -6.11 -7.23 -1.21
C ALA A 221 -6.18 -8.57 -0.48
N ALA A 222 -6.08 -9.68 -1.20
CA ALA A 222 -6.07 -11.03 -0.62
C ALA A 222 -5.61 -12.06 -1.64
N ALA A 223 -5.47 -13.34 -1.21
CA ALA A 223 -5.46 -14.47 -2.12
C ALA A 223 -6.80 -14.59 -2.88
N PRO A 224 -6.81 -15.12 -4.12
CA PRO A 224 -7.96 -14.98 -5.03
C PRO A 224 -9.31 -15.41 -4.46
N ARG A 225 -9.40 -16.59 -3.83
CA ARG A 225 -10.67 -17.09 -3.29
C ARG A 225 -11.16 -16.27 -2.10
N LEU A 226 -10.24 -15.89 -1.22
CA LEU A 226 -10.57 -15.06 -0.07
C LEU A 226 -10.99 -13.65 -0.52
N HIS A 227 -10.34 -13.08 -1.54
CA HIS A 227 -10.74 -11.82 -2.14
C HIS A 227 -12.19 -11.89 -2.65
N GLU A 228 -12.52 -12.92 -3.42
CA GLU A 228 -13.89 -13.14 -3.94
C GLU A 228 -14.95 -13.24 -2.85
N ALA A 229 -14.60 -13.85 -1.73
CA ALA A 229 -15.50 -13.98 -0.59
C ALA A 229 -15.69 -12.65 0.17
N LEU A 230 -14.59 -11.93 0.47
CA LEU A 230 -14.65 -10.73 1.30
C LEU A 230 -15.17 -9.50 0.54
N ILE A 231 -14.95 -9.43 -0.78
CA ILE A 231 -15.39 -8.28 -1.57
C ILE A 231 -16.91 -8.15 -1.64
N GLN A 232 -17.64 -9.25 -1.46
CA GLN A 232 -19.10 -9.23 -1.42
C GLN A 232 -19.63 -8.46 -0.22
N ASP A 233 -18.94 -8.51 0.92
CA ASP A 233 -19.34 -7.81 2.14
C ASP A 233 -19.41 -6.28 1.96
N PHE A 234 -18.78 -5.72 0.92
CA PHE A 234 -18.81 -4.30 0.57
C PHE A 234 -19.89 -3.93 -0.47
N ARG A 235 -20.59 -4.93 -1.03
CA ARG A 235 -21.62 -4.72 -2.06
C ARG A 235 -23.05 -4.80 -1.53
N ASP A 236 -23.21 -5.37 -0.33
CA ASP A 236 -24.48 -5.48 0.41
C ASP A 236 -24.67 -4.28 1.35
#